data_82c6d53efe2c4e4665634f2392df6680
#
_entry.id   82c6d53efe2c4e4665634f2392df6680
#
_cell.length_a   1.000
_cell.length_b   1.000
_cell.length_c   1.000
_cell.angle_alpha   90.00
_cell.angle_beta   90.00
_cell.angle_gamma   90.00
#
_symmetry.space_group_name_H-M   'P 1'
#
loop_
_entity.id
_entity.type
_entity.pdbx_description
1 polymer ?
#
loop_
_entity_poly.entity_id
_entity_poly.type
_entity_poly.pdbx_seq_one_letter_code
_entity_poly.pdbx_strand_id
1 'polypeptide(L)'
;MGSSSPPPAPESSGALLDQLLGSLLGDFSTWFERGLVLLDHCPETVMPEEQQHELRARLELARKELSAASSLRQAAPIPMALEMETLAPWHKLVLTVWNLSASLRMQGVPLPEMEWPAGLPLPGAPGSRFSEEPSQ
;
A
#
# COMPACT_ATOMS: atom_id res chain seq x y z
N MET A 1 9.16 -45.79 -10.55
CA MET A 1 9.04 -45.43 -10.35
C MET A 1 8.97 -44.39 -10.34
N GLY A 2 9.03 -43.93 -10.55
CA GLY A 2 8.96 -42.82 -10.63
C GLY A 2 8.31 -42.07 -10.00
N SER A 3 8.08 -42.11 -9.31
CA SER A 3 7.40 -41.38 -8.64
C SER A 3 7.81 -40.16 -8.50
N SER A 4 8.23 -39.53 -9.27
CA SER A 4 8.55 -38.18 -9.08
C SER A 4 7.41 -37.43 -8.56
N SER A 5 7.63 -36.52 -7.74
CA SER A 5 6.60 -35.67 -7.27
C SER A 5 6.03 -34.91 -8.40
N PRO A 6 4.75 -34.79 -8.47
CA PRO A 6 4.17 -33.95 -9.50
C PRO A 6 4.50 -32.51 -9.24
N PRO A 7 4.46 -31.70 -10.25
CA PRO A 7 4.66 -30.27 -10.04
C PRO A 7 3.55 -29.72 -9.17
N PRO A 8 3.73 -28.56 -8.60
CA PRO A 8 2.68 -27.99 -7.79
C PRO A 8 1.40 -27.88 -8.57
N ALA A 9 0.34 -28.26 -7.93
CA ALA A 9 -0.96 -28.17 -8.58
C ALA A 9 -1.31 -26.73 -8.85
N PRO A 10 -2.11 -26.49 -9.88
CA PRO A 10 -2.58 -25.13 -10.13
C PRO A 10 -3.28 -24.50 -8.93
N GLU A 11 -3.93 -25.32 -8.12
CA GLU A 11 -4.55 -24.80 -6.91
C GLU A 11 -3.54 -24.22 -5.96
N SER A 12 -2.37 -24.82 -5.85
CA SER A 12 -1.34 -24.30 -4.96
C SER A 12 -0.87 -22.95 -5.42
N SER A 13 -0.67 -22.78 -6.72
CA SER A 13 -0.28 -21.50 -7.27
C SER A 13 -1.37 -20.47 -7.05
N GLY A 14 -2.62 -20.87 -7.26
CA GLY A 14 -3.72 -19.95 -7.03
C GLY A 14 -3.83 -19.54 -5.59
N ALA A 15 -3.61 -20.47 -4.67
CA ALA A 15 -3.67 -20.15 -3.25
C ALA A 15 -2.57 -19.16 -2.87
N LEU A 16 -1.38 -19.34 -3.43
CA LEU A 16 -0.28 -18.43 -3.16
C LEU A 16 -0.58 -17.04 -3.68
N LEU A 17 -1.08 -16.97 -4.91
CA LEU A 17 -1.45 -15.68 -5.47
C LEU A 17 -2.54 -15.00 -4.65
N ASP A 18 -3.49 -15.78 -4.17
CA ASP A 18 -4.55 -15.22 -3.35
C ASP A 18 -4.00 -14.67 -2.04
N GLN A 19 -3.03 -15.37 -1.44
CA GLN A 19 -2.39 -14.90 -0.24
C GLN A 19 -1.62 -13.61 -0.49
N LEU A 20 -0.89 -13.56 -1.60
CA LEU A 20 -0.14 -12.37 -1.95
C LEU A 20 -1.07 -11.19 -2.19
N LEU A 21 -2.17 -11.44 -2.86
CA LEU A 21 -3.14 -10.40 -3.09
C LEU A 21 -3.73 -9.90 -1.78
N GLY A 22 -4.04 -10.81 -0.87
CA GLY A 22 -4.55 -10.40 0.44
C GLY A 22 -3.57 -9.53 1.19
N SER A 23 -2.29 -9.89 1.17
CA SER A 23 -1.26 -9.07 1.80
C SER A 23 -1.16 -7.71 1.15
N LEU A 24 -1.20 -7.68 -0.17
CA LEU A 24 -1.09 -6.42 -0.89
C LEU A 24 -2.27 -5.51 -0.57
N LEU A 25 -3.47 -6.05 -0.55
CA LEU A 25 -4.64 -5.25 -0.22
C LEU A 25 -4.55 -4.71 1.21
N GLY A 26 -4.04 -5.53 2.13
CA GLY A 26 -3.83 -5.07 3.50
C GLY A 26 -2.82 -3.95 3.58
N ASP A 27 -1.74 -4.04 2.80
CA ASP A 27 -0.74 -2.99 2.78
C ASP A 27 -1.31 -1.70 2.22
N PHE A 28 -2.09 -1.78 1.14
CA PHE A 28 -2.75 -0.59 0.61
C PHE A 28 -3.65 0.06 1.66
N SER A 29 -4.39 -0.76 2.39
CA SER A 29 -5.27 -0.25 3.43
C SER A 29 -4.49 0.54 4.47
N THR A 30 -3.37 0.00 4.91
CA THR A 30 -2.54 0.67 5.89
C THR A 30 -2.00 1.99 5.34
N TRP A 31 -1.52 1.98 4.09
CA TRP A 31 -1.01 3.20 3.48
C TRP A 31 -2.07 4.27 3.40
N PHE A 32 -3.29 3.90 3.02
CA PHE A 32 -4.35 4.90 2.90
C PHE A 32 -4.74 5.46 4.25
N GLU A 33 -4.77 4.62 5.28
CA GLU A 33 -5.06 5.11 6.62
C GLU A 33 -3.98 6.05 7.12
N ARG A 34 -2.73 5.68 6.87
CA ARG A 34 -1.63 6.55 7.28
C ARG A 34 -1.68 7.88 6.53
N GLY A 35 -2.08 7.84 5.26
CA GLY A 35 -2.24 9.07 4.51
C GLY A 35 -3.24 10.02 5.14
N LEU A 36 -4.33 9.48 5.64
CA LEU A 36 -5.33 10.32 6.31
C LEU A 36 -4.77 10.91 7.60
N VAL A 37 -4.00 10.13 8.34
CA VAL A 37 -3.36 10.66 9.55
C VAL A 37 -2.38 11.76 9.19
N LEU A 38 -1.60 11.57 8.14
CA LEU A 38 -0.65 12.60 7.73
C LEU A 38 -1.38 13.90 7.38
N LEU A 39 -2.52 13.80 6.73
CA LEU A 39 -3.28 14.99 6.38
C LEU A 39 -3.78 15.72 7.63
N ASP A 40 -4.09 14.97 8.69
CA ASP A 40 -4.52 15.59 9.92
C ASP A 40 -3.42 16.45 10.55
N HIS A 41 -2.18 16.19 10.21
CA HIS A 41 -1.05 16.94 10.75
C HIS A 41 -0.38 17.82 9.71
N CYS A 42 -1.01 18.00 8.55
CA CYS A 42 -0.38 18.68 7.44
C CYS A 42 -0.69 20.17 7.47
N PRO A 43 0.32 21.03 7.61
CA PRO A 43 0.07 22.48 7.52
C PRO A 43 -0.12 22.92 6.09
N GLU A 44 -0.76 24.05 5.95
CA GLU A 44 -1.00 24.62 4.61
C GLU A 44 0.30 24.95 3.88
N THR A 45 1.36 25.19 4.62
CA THR A 45 2.64 25.50 4.01
C THR A 45 3.23 24.31 3.28
N VAL A 46 2.85 23.08 3.70
CA VAL A 46 3.33 21.89 3.02
C VAL A 46 2.39 21.54 1.87
N MET A 47 1.10 21.63 2.11
CA MET A 47 0.12 21.32 1.07
C MET A 47 -1.08 22.25 1.25
N PRO A 48 -1.45 23.02 0.24
CA PRO A 48 -2.60 23.92 0.37
C PRO A 48 -3.86 23.17 0.76
N GLU A 49 -4.74 23.85 1.46
CA GLU A 49 -5.92 23.23 2.02
C GLU A 49 -6.76 22.55 0.95
N GLU A 50 -6.87 23.19 -0.20
CA GLU A 50 -7.67 22.65 -1.27
C GLU A 50 -7.13 21.30 -1.73
N GLN A 51 -5.81 21.21 -1.83
CA GLN A 51 -5.17 19.96 -2.21
C GLN A 51 -5.33 18.90 -1.12
N GLN A 52 -5.31 19.34 0.14
CA GLN A 52 -5.54 18.41 1.24
C GLN A 52 -6.94 17.80 1.15
N HIS A 53 -7.94 18.63 0.84
CA HIS A 53 -9.31 18.14 0.69
C HIS A 53 -9.41 17.13 -0.44
N GLU A 54 -8.77 17.44 -1.55
CA GLU A 54 -8.82 16.56 -2.70
C GLU A 54 -8.15 15.23 -2.40
N LEU A 55 -6.98 15.28 -1.78
CA LEU A 55 -6.27 14.04 -1.45
C LEU A 55 -7.07 13.21 -0.45
N ARG A 56 -7.67 13.87 0.54
CA ARG A 56 -8.48 13.15 1.53
C ARG A 56 -9.65 12.44 0.84
N ALA A 57 -10.31 13.11 -0.08
CA ALA A 57 -11.44 12.50 -0.79
C ALA A 57 -10.98 11.30 -1.59
N ARG A 58 -9.83 11.39 -2.23
CA ARG A 58 -9.30 10.28 -3.01
C ARG A 58 -8.91 9.10 -2.13
N LEU A 59 -8.33 9.38 -0.97
CA LEU A 59 -7.96 8.32 -0.05
C LEU A 59 -9.19 7.62 0.50
N GLU A 60 -10.21 8.38 0.82
CA GLU A 60 -11.43 7.78 1.36
C GLU A 60 -12.15 6.95 0.31
N LEU A 61 -12.19 7.42 -0.92
CA LEU A 61 -12.75 6.64 -1.99
C LEU A 61 -11.96 5.35 -2.21
N ALA A 62 -10.64 5.46 -2.22
CA ALA A 62 -9.80 4.29 -2.40
C ALA A 62 -9.99 3.27 -1.29
N ARG A 63 -10.19 3.74 -0.06
CA ARG A 63 -10.45 2.82 1.04
C ARG A 63 -11.74 2.05 0.81
N LYS A 64 -12.77 2.72 0.31
CA LYS A 64 -14.02 2.05 0.03
C LYS A 64 -13.86 1.02 -1.08
N GLU A 65 -13.14 1.40 -2.13
CA GLU A 65 -12.90 0.48 -3.24
C GLU A 65 -12.10 -0.72 -2.76
N LEU A 66 -11.13 -0.46 -1.91
CA LEU A 66 -10.29 -1.52 -1.38
C LEU A 66 -11.09 -2.47 -0.50
N SER A 67 -11.98 -1.92 0.32
CA SER A 67 -12.82 -2.72 1.17
C SER A 67 -13.74 -3.61 0.34
N ALA A 68 -14.28 -3.07 -0.74
CA ALA A 68 -15.14 -3.84 -1.62
C ALA A 68 -14.35 -4.96 -2.29
N ALA A 69 -13.12 -4.67 -2.72
CA ALA A 69 -12.28 -5.68 -3.35
C ALA A 69 -11.94 -6.79 -2.36
N SER A 70 -11.65 -6.42 -1.12
CA SER A 70 -11.33 -7.39 -0.10
C SER A 70 -12.53 -8.30 0.21
N SER A 71 -13.71 -7.70 0.30
CA SER A 71 -14.91 -8.48 0.55
C SER A 71 -15.20 -9.45 -0.58
N LEU A 72 -15.03 -8.97 -1.80
CA LEU A 72 -15.24 -9.80 -2.98
C LEU A 72 -14.26 -10.95 -3.01
N ARG A 73 -13.02 -10.68 -2.69
CA ARG A 73 -12.00 -11.72 -2.65
C ARG A 73 -12.34 -12.78 -1.62
N GLN A 74 -12.80 -12.38 -0.45
CA GLN A 74 -13.14 -13.32 0.61
C GLN A 74 -14.37 -14.14 0.27
N ALA A 75 -15.29 -13.57 -0.48
CA ALA A 75 -16.53 -14.27 -0.84
C ALA A 75 -16.34 -15.16 -2.04
N ALA A 76 -15.32 -14.97 -2.82
CA ALA A 76 -15.13 -15.73 -4.05
C ALA A 76 -14.74 -17.16 -3.72
N PRO A 77 -15.37 -18.14 -4.38
CA PRO A 77 -15.00 -19.52 -4.14
C PRO A 77 -13.67 -19.93 -4.74
N ILE A 78 -13.19 -19.18 -5.70
CA ILE A 78 -11.89 -19.43 -6.31
C ILE A 78 -11.05 -18.16 -6.19
N PRO A 79 -9.71 -18.31 -6.25
CA PRO A 79 -8.87 -17.14 -6.16
C PRO A 79 -9.17 -16.15 -7.26
N MET A 80 -9.12 -14.90 -6.89
CA MET A 80 -9.45 -13.80 -7.75
C MET A 80 -8.19 -13.06 -8.11
N ALA A 81 -8.10 -12.58 -9.32
CA ALA A 81 -6.98 -11.76 -9.74
C ALA A 81 -7.47 -10.34 -9.97
N LEU A 82 -6.62 -9.39 -9.63
CA LEU A 82 -6.90 -7.99 -9.93
C LEU A 82 -6.02 -7.55 -11.07
N GLU A 83 -6.61 -6.80 -11.97
CA GLU A 83 -5.86 -6.30 -13.10
C GLU A 83 -4.97 -5.16 -12.69
N MET A 84 -3.87 -5.01 -13.41
CA MET A 84 -2.94 -3.91 -13.12
C MET A 84 -3.62 -2.56 -13.21
N GLU A 85 -4.58 -2.44 -14.09
CA GLU A 85 -5.30 -1.17 -14.22
C GLU A 85 -6.05 -0.82 -12.95
N THR A 86 -6.54 -1.82 -12.23
CA THR A 86 -7.21 -1.59 -10.97
C THR A 86 -6.23 -1.17 -9.89
N LEU A 87 -5.05 -1.76 -9.91
CA LEU A 87 -4.04 -1.49 -8.88
C LEU A 87 -3.30 -0.18 -9.10
N ALA A 88 -3.19 0.26 -10.35
CA ALA A 88 -2.36 1.41 -10.65
C ALA A 88 -2.78 2.69 -9.92
N PRO A 89 -4.07 3.03 -9.85
CA PRO A 89 -4.44 4.23 -9.10
C PRO A 89 -4.12 4.12 -7.62
N TRP A 90 -4.28 2.92 -7.05
CA TRP A 90 -3.96 2.72 -5.64
C TRP A 90 -2.47 2.88 -5.39
N HIS A 91 -1.65 2.31 -6.29
CA HIS A 91 -0.20 2.45 -6.16
C HIS A 91 0.22 3.92 -6.27
N LYS A 92 -0.43 4.64 -7.15
CA LYS A 92 -0.15 6.07 -7.29
C LYS A 92 -0.47 6.82 -6.01
N LEU A 93 -1.57 6.47 -5.37
CA LEU A 93 -1.91 7.09 -4.09
C LEU A 93 -0.88 6.77 -3.02
N VAL A 94 -0.36 5.55 -3.00
CA VAL A 94 0.69 5.18 -2.06
C VAL A 94 1.90 6.09 -2.26
N LEU A 95 2.29 6.31 -3.51
CA LEU A 95 3.42 7.19 -3.78
C LEU A 95 3.14 8.61 -3.31
N THR A 96 1.92 9.07 -3.50
CA THR A 96 1.54 10.40 -3.03
C THR A 96 1.65 10.50 -1.51
N VAL A 97 1.18 9.48 -0.80
CA VAL A 97 1.29 9.45 0.66
C VAL A 97 2.75 9.42 1.08
N TRP A 98 3.56 8.64 0.38
CA TRP A 98 4.97 8.53 0.68
C TRP A 98 5.65 9.90 0.53
N ASN A 99 5.35 10.58 -0.57
CA ASN A 99 5.91 11.90 -0.82
C ASN A 99 5.46 12.91 0.23
N LEU A 100 4.20 12.83 0.62
CA LEU A 100 3.71 13.71 1.68
C LEU A 100 4.44 13.45 2.99
N SER A 101 4.66 12.20 3.33
CA SER A 101 5.39 11.85 4.53
C SER A 101 6.78 12.46 4.51
N ALA A 102 7.46 12.34 3.37
CA ALA A 102 8.81 12.89 3.23
C ALA A 102 8.80 14.40 3.37
N SER A 103 7.82 15.06 2.75
CA SER A 103 7.73 16.52 2.83
C SER A 103 7.50 16.98 4.26
N LEU A 104 6.63 16.30 4.98
CA LEU A 104 6.35 16.67 6.36
C LEU A 104 7.58 16.53 7.23
N ARG A 105 8.33 15.45 7.02
CA ARG A 105 9.57 15.26 7.77
C ARG A 105 10.58 16.33 7.47
N MET A 106 10.73 16.69 6.20
CA MET A 106 11.67 17.73 5.81
C MET A 106 11.30 19.06 6.39
N GLN A 107 10.02 19.32 6.60
CA GLN A 107 9.57 20.56 7.20
C GLN A 107 9.59 20.49 8.72
N GLY A 108 9.98 19.37 9.29
CA GLY A 108 10.05 19.26 10.74
C GLY A 108 8.71 19.17 11.42
N VAL A 109 7.68 18.74 10.70
CA VAL A 109 6.33 18.61 11.28
C VAL A 109 6.30 17.41 12.19
N PRO A 110 5.88 17.57 13.46
CA PRO A 110 5.78 16.41 14.35
C PRO A 110 4.68 15.47 13.87
N LEU A 111 5.00 14.20 13.81
CA LEU A 111 4.06 13.18 13.38
C LEU A 111 3.98 12.10 14.44
N PRO A 112 2.80 11.49 14.59
CA PRO A 112 2.71 10.36 15.50
C PRO A 112 3.52 9.19 14.98
N GLU A 113 3.91 8.31 15.87
CA GLU A 113 4.59 7.09 15.46
C GLU A 113 3.64 6.24 14.67
N MET A 114 4.09 5.79 13.52
CA MET A 114 3.28 4.96 12.63
C MET A 114 4.16 3.88 12.05
N GLU A 115 3.59 2.70 11.94
CA GLU A 115 4.26 1.63 11.25
C GLU A 115 3.85 1.65 9.78
N TRP A 116 4.81 1.41 8.94
CA TRP A 116 4.58 1.39 7.51
C TRP A 116 4.71 -0.03 7.00
N PRO A 117 3.86 -0.41 6.05
CA PRO A 117 3.98 -1.77 5.51
C PRO A 117 5.31 -1.98 4.85
N ALA A 118 5.94 -3.10 5.15
CA ALA A 118 7.19 -3.45 4.50
C ALA A 118 6.95 -4.10 3.15
N GLY A 119 5.71 -4.46 2.87
CA GLY A 119 5.43 -5.25 1.70
C GLY A 119 5.32 -4.50 0.40
N LEU A 120 5.24 -3.16 0.43
CA LEU A 120 5.12 -2.39 -0.80
C LEU A 120 6.45 -1.72 -1.10
N PRO A 121 7.22 -2.27 -2.01
CA PRO A 121 8.45 -1.61 -2.40
C PRO A 121 8.12 -0.35 -3.16
N LEU A 122 8.71 0.75 -2.77
CA LEU A 122 8.54 2.02 -3.46
C LEU A 122 9.81 2.33 -4.20
N PRO A 123 9.72 2.58 -5.49
CA PRO A 123 10.91 2.93 -6.25
C PRO A 123 11.58 4.13 -5.64
N GLY A 124 12.86 4.05 -5.42
CA GLY A 124 13.59 5.14 -4.82
C GLY A 124 13.36 5.33 -3.35
N ALA A 125 12.71 4.39 -2.69
CA ALA A 125 12.49 4.52 -1.26
C ALA A 125 13.81 4.49 -0.52
N PRO A 126 14.12 5.51 0.25
CA PRO A 126 15.41 5.54 0.92
C PRO A 126 15.58 4.47 1.96
N GLY A 127 14.52 4.05 2.55
CA GLY A 127 14.64 3.06 3.60
C GLY A 127 15.14 1.74 3.14
N SER A 128 15.05 1.52 1.90
CA SER A 128 15.59 0.30 1.45
C SER A 128 17.07 0.35 1.50
N ARG A 129 17.54 0.66 1.93
CA ARG A 129 18.57 0.61 2.14
C ARG A 129 19.22 0.46 3.03
N PHE A 130 19.41 0.23 2.88
CA PHE A 130 20.00 0.06 3.49
C PHE A 130 20.69 0.54 4.07
N SER A 131 20.66 0.60 4.05
CA SER A 131 21.15 1.08 4.49
C SER A 131 21.68 1.33 5.26
N GLU A 132 21.72 1.22 5.44
CA GLU A 132 22.12 1.52 6.08
C GLU A 132 22.98 1.40 6.61
N GLU A 133 23.48 1.22 6.38
CA GLU A 133 24.22 1.09 6.72
C GLU A 133 25.02 1.48 7.27
N PRO A 134 25.42 1.39 7.49
CA PRO A 134 26.14 1.72 8.07
C PRO A 134 27.01 2.05 8.50
N SER A 135 27.30 2.20 8.55
CA SER A 135 27.99 2.53 8.87
C SER A 135 28.81 2.53 9.20
N GLN A 136 29.02 2.65 9.16
CA GLN A 136 29.69 2.67 9.33
C GLN A 136 30.20 2.64 9.36
#